data_e264bf6bd950a87fa2226313734ad048
#
_entry.id   e264bf6bd950a87fa2226313734ad048
#
_cell.length_a   1.000
_cell.length_b   1.000
_cell.length_c   1.000
_cell.angle_alpha   90.00
_cell.angle_beta   90.00
_cell.angle_gamma   90.00
#
_symmetry.space_group_name_H-M   'P 1'
#
loop_
_entity.id
_entity.type
_entity.pdbx_description
1 polymer ?
#
loop_
_entity_poly.entity_id
_entity_poly.type
_entity_poly.pdbx_seq_one_letter_code
_entity_poly.pdbx_strand_id
1 'polypeptide(L)'
;MPAVPKPAPENATPVPGRPVRGSSSGRPIMALLDLLGRRWALRILWELREGPLGFRALQGRCDGMSPSVLSQRLAELSAAGIVGQDTSQEYALSAEGAGLLAALAPLNDWAARWSRRAP
;
A
#
# COMPACT_ATOMS: atom_id res chain seq x y z
N MET A 1 -13.27 -30.39 16.68
CA MET A 1 -13.49 -29.65 15.42
C MET A 1 -12.72 -28.34 15.48
N PRO A 2 -11.84 -28.12 14.53
CA PRO A 2 -11.16 -26.83 14.52
C PRO A 2 -12.19 -25.72 14.29
N ALA A 3 -12.04 -24.65 15.04
CA ALA A 3 -12.89 -23.47 14.86
C ALA A 3 -12.64 -22.87 13.47
N VAL A 4 -13.71 -22.48 12.80
CA VAL A 4 -13.57 -21.73 11.55
C VAL A 4 -12.93 -20.38 11.87
N PRO A 5 -11.82 -20.02 11.21
CA PRO A 5 -11.21 -18.72 11.48
C PRO A 5 -12.20 -17.59 11.20
N LYS A 6 -12.24 -16.61 12.08
CA LYS A 6 -13.06 -15.43 11.82
C LYS A 6 -12.48 -14.69 10.61
N PRO A 7 -13.34 -14.18 9.70
CA PRO A 7 -12.83 -13.34 8.63
C PRO A 7 -12.17 -12.10 9.20
N ALA A 8 -11.12 -11.61 8.54
CA ALA A 8 -10.46 -10.39 8.96
C ALA A 8 -11.45 -9.22 8.88
N PRO A 9 -11.40 -8.26 9.84
CA PRO A 9 -12.17 -7.03 9.73
C PRO A 9 -11.85 -6.33 8.42
N GLU A 10 -12.85 -5.64 7.84
CA GLU A 10 -12.68 -4.96 6.55
C GLU A 10 -11.51 -3.97 6.54
N ASN A 11 -11.26 -3.33 7.68
CA ASN A 11 -10.20 -2.32 7.82
C ASN A 11 -8.89 -2.88 8.38
N ALA A 12 -8.79 -4.19 8.61
CA ALA A 12 -7.55 -4.79 9.07
C ALA A 12 -6.49 -4.73 7.98
N THR A 13 -5.24 -4.53 8.38
CA THR A 13 -4.11 -4.61 7.45
C THR A 13 -3.97 -6.03 6.93
N PRO A 14 -3.98 -6.24 5.60
CA PRO A 14 -3.77 -7.56 5.03
C PRO A 14 -2.37 -8.06 5.33
N VAL A 15 -2.27 -9.31 5.77
CA VAL A 15 -0.97 -9.96 6.03
C VAL A 15 -0.97 -11.36 5.43
N PRO A 16 0.20 -11.85 4.97
CA PRO A 16 0.30 -13.21 4.43
C PRO A 16 -0.12 -14.25 5.48
N GLY A 17 -0.75 -15.32 5.04
CA GLY A 17 -1.18 -16.43 5.89
C GLY A 17 -2.54 -16.24 6.54
N ARG A 18 -3.16 -15.08 6.35
CA ARG A 18 -4.49 -14.77 6.91
C ARG A 18 -5.49 -14.49 5.81
N PRO A 19 -6.79 -14.79 6.04
CA PRO A 19 -7.83 -14.39 5.10
C PRO A 19 -7.81 -12.88 4.86
N VAL A 20 -8.03 -12.49 3.61
CA VAL A 20 -8.10 -11.09 3.19
C VAL A 20 -9.34 -10.89 2.35
N ARG A 21 -9.67 -9.63 2.06
CA ARG A 21 -10.79 -9.30 1.18
C ARG A 21 -10.63 -10.01 -0.15
N GLY A 22 -11.67 -10.75 -0.57
CA GLY A 22 -11.68 -11.48 -1.83
C GLY A 22 -10.95 -12.82 -1.80
N SER A 23 -10.34 -13.22 -0.68
CA SER A 23 -9.64 -14.50 -0.60
C SER A 23 -9.56 -15.00 0.83
N SER A 24 -9.88 -16.26 1.04
CA SER A 24 -9.69 -16.94 2.32
C SER A 24 -8.42 -17.80 2.34
N SER A 25 -7.66 -17.85 1.24
CA SER A 25 -6.55 -18.78 1.08
C SER A 25 -5.29 -18.41 1.86
N GLY A 26 -5.15 -17.14 2.27
CA GLY A 26 -3.94 -16.65 2.93
C GLY A 26 -2.72 -16.56 2.03
N ARG A 27 -2.87 -16.73 0.72
CA ARG A 27 -1.74 -16.62 -0.21
C ARG A 27 -1.14 -15.21 -0.14
N PRO A 28 0.20 -15.09 -0.08
CA PRO A 28 0.86 -13.79 0.02
C PRO A 28 0.44 -12.79 -1.06
N ILE A 29 0.31 -13.23 -2.30
CA ILE A 29 -0.10 -12.32 -3.38
C ILE A 29 -1.50 -11.75 -3.15
N MET A 30 -2.42 -12.52 -2.57
CA MET A 30 -3.77 -12.04 -2.32
C MET A 30 -3.79 -10.99 -1.21
N ALA A 31 -2.94 -11.14 -0.18
CA ALA A 31 -2.78 -10.14 0.85
C ALA A 31 -2.23 -8.83 0.25
N LEU A 32 -1.23 -8.95 -0.63
CA LEU A 32 -0.66 -7.80 -1.30
C LEU A 32 -1.70 -7.08 -2.18
N LEU A 33 -2.46 -7.82 -2.97
CA LEU A 33 -3.48 -7.22 -3.84
C LEU A 33 -4.56 -6.51 -3.03
N ASP A 34 -4.98 -7.08 -1.89
CA ASP A 34 -5.94 -6.42 -1.02
C ASP A 34 -5.38 -5.10 -0.46
N LEU A 35 -4.13 -5.13 0.00
CA LEU A 35 -3.47 -3.93 0.54
C LEU A 35 -3.34 -2.85 -0.52
N LEU A 36 -2.80 -3.20 -1.69
CA LEU A 36 -2.56 -2.24 -2.78
C LEU A 36 -3.84 -1.81 -3.46
N GLY A 37 -4.91 -2.60 -3.35
CA GLY A 37 -6.22 -2.26 -3.89
C GLY A 37 -6.98 -1.23 -3.06
N ARG A 38 -6.51 -0.90 -1.88
CA ARG A 38 -7.13 0.15 -1.06
C ARG A 38 -6.84 1.51 -1.68
N ARG A 39 -7.86 2.34 -1.67
CA ARG A 39 -7.77 3.65 -2.30
C ARG A 39 -6.55 4.42 -1.77
N TRP A 40 -5.77 4.99 -2.65
CA TRP A 40 -4.59 5.82 -2.39
C TRP A 40 -3.32 5.06 -2.00
N ALA A 41 -3.38 3.75 -1.72
CA ALA A 41 -2.19 3.02 -1.26
C ALA A 41 -1.03 3.11 -2.26
N LEU A 42 -1.28 2.80 -3.52
CA LEU A 42 -0.24 2.87 -4.56
C LEU A 42 0.25 4.31 -4.81
N ARG A 43 -0.65 5.29 -4.73
CA ARG A 43 -0.27 6.69 -4.90
C ARG A 43 0.70 7.15 -3.80
N ILE A 44 0.45 6.76 -2.57
CA ILE A 44 1.33 7.08 -1.44
C ILE A 44 2.72 6.49 -1.67
N LEU A 45 2.79 5.22 -2.06
CA LEU A 45 4.08 4.57 -2.34
C LEU A 45 4.81 5.27 -3.47
N TRP A 46 4.10 5.66 -4.51
CA TRP A 46 4.68 6.37 -5.63
C TRP A 46 5.26 7.72 -5.21
N GLU A 47 4.53 8.48 -4.39
CA GLU A 47 5.01 9.79 -3.93
C GLU A 47 6.22 9.68 -3.01
N LEU A 48 6.40 8.56 -2.33
CA LEU A 48 7.57 8.32 -1.46
C LEU A 48 8.79 7.77 -2.20
N ARG A 49 8.71 7.53 -3.51
CA ARG A 49 9.79 6.89 -4.26
C ARG A 49 11.09 7.70 -4.27
N GLU A 50 11.00 9.01 -4.18
CA GLU A 50 12.16 9.89 -4.27
C GLU A 50 12.76 10.25 -2.92
N GLY A 51 12.12 9.87 -1.83
CA GLY A 51 12.63 10.11 -0.50
C GLY A 51 11.56 10.40 0.52
N PRO A 52 11.96 10.64 1.78
CA PRO A 52 11.02 10.88 2.86
C PRO A 52 10.19 12.13 2.66
N LEU A 53 8.95 12.09 3.14
CA LEU A 53 8.02 13.22 3.15
C LEU A 53 7.30 13.29 4.49
N GLY A 54 7.14 14.50 5.02
CA GLY A 54 6.27 14.73 6.16
C GLY A 54 4.80 14.57 5.76
N PHE A 55 3.93 14.48 6.76
CA PHE A 55 2.51 14.23 6.56
C PHE A 55 1.86 15.27 5.62
N ARG A 56 2.09 16.54 5.88
CA ARG A 56 1.48 17.61 5.07
C ARG A 56 2.00 17.65 3.64
N ALA A 57 3.30 17.43 3.46
CA ALA A 57 3.87 17.38 2.13
C ALA A 57 3.32 16.22 1.32
N LEU A 58 3.19 15.06 1.97
CA LEU A 58 2.63 13.87 1.33
C LEU A 58 1.15 14.09 0.98
N GLN A 59 0.38 14.67 1.90
CA GLN A 59 -1.02 15.01 1.64
C GLN A 59 -1.16 15.95 0.45
N GLY A 60 -0.29 16.95 0.36
CA GLY A 60 -0.32 17.90 -0.75
C GLY A 60 -0.01 17.26 -2.09
N ARG A 61 0.80 16.22 -2.11
CA ARG A 61 1.11 15.47 -3.34
C ARG A 61 -0.01 14.50 -3.74
N CYS A 62 -0.84 14.11 -2.77
CA CYS A 62 -1.98 13.22 -3.01
C CYS A 62 -3.25 14.06 -3.11
N ASP A 63 -3.53 14.56 -4.29
CA ASP A 63 -4.60 15.52 -4.57
C ASP A 63 -5.95 15.10 -3.98
N GLY A 64 -6.52 15.95 -3.14
CA GLY A 64 -7.86 15.74 -2.60
C GLY A 64 -8.00 14.66 -1.53
N MET A 65 -6.90 14.09 -1.06
CA MET A 65 -6.94 13.09 0.00
C MET A 65 -7.21 13.78 1.35
N SER A 66 -8.16 13.22 2.11
CA SER A 66 -8.42 13.73 3.45
C SER A 66 -7.30 13.31 4.42
N PRO A 67 -7.05 14.11 5.48
CA PRO A 67 -6.06 13.72 6.48
C PRO A 67 -6.36 12.38 7.16
N SER A 68 -7.63 12.08 7.40
CA SER A 68 -8.00 10.83 8.06
C SER A 68 -7.73 9.62 7.15
N VAL A 69 -7.97 9.73 5.86
CA VAL A 69 -7.67 8.66 4.91
C VAL A 69 -6.16 8.46 4.79
N LEU A 70 -5.40 9.54 4.69
CA LEU A 70 -3.94 9.44 4.64
C LEU A 70 -3.39 8.77 5.90
N SER A 71 -3.87 9.20 7.07
CA SER A 71 -3.47 8.62 8.35
C SER A 71 -3.75 7.12 8.40
N GLN A 72 -4.93 6.70 7.94
CA GLN A 72 -5.32 5.30 7.91
C GLN A 72 -4.44 4.49 6.95
N ARG A 73 -4.19 4.99 5.76
CA ARG A 73 -3.35 4.30 4.77
C ARG A 73 -1.91 4.18 5.24
N LEU A 74 -1.37 5.23 5.85
CA LEU A 74 -0.01 5.18 6.41
C LEU A 74 0.09 4.16 7.53
N ALA A 75 -0.93 4.08 8.40
CA ALA A 75 -0.94 3.08 9.47
C ALA A 75 -0.97 1.66 8.90
N GLU A 76 -1.76 1.42 7.87
CA GLU A 76 -1.84 0.11 7.20
C GLU A 76 -0.51 -0.26 6.55
N LEU A 77 0.09 0.66 5.81
CA LEU A 77 1.36 0.43 5.13
C LEU A 77 2.51 0.24 6.13
N SER A 78 2.47 0.96 7.24
CA SER A 78 3.45 0.81 8.32
C SER A 78 3.29 -0.55 9.02
N ALA A 79 2.05 -0.97 9.29
CA ALA A 79 1.79 -2.28 9.87
C ALA A 79 2.24 -3.43 8.96
N ALA A 80 2.18 -3.22 7.65
CA ALA A 80 2.66 -4.20 6.68
C ALA A 80 4.19 -4.16 6.49
N GLY A 81 4.89 -3.22 7.15
CA GLY A 81 6.35 -3.12 7.04
C GLY A 81 6.84 -2.46 5.75
N ILE A 82 5.97 -1.79 5.01
CA ILE A 82 6.29 -1.20 3.71
C ILE A 82 6.74 0.26 3.85
N VAL A 83 6.19 0.96 4.83
CA VAL A 83 6.51 2.35 5.12
C VAL A 83 6.98 2.44 6.57
N GLY A 84 7.89 3.34 6.85
CA GLY A 84 8.34 3.65 8.20
C GLY A 84 8.35 5.14 8.43
N GLN A 85 8.44 5.52 9.70
CA GLN A 85 8.54 6.91 10.09
C GLN A 85 9.86 7.08 10.87
N ASP A 86 10.66 8.08 10.48
CA ASP A 86 11.94 8.32 11.13
C ASP A 86 11.79 9.24 12.37
N THR A 87 12.92 9.58 12.99
CA THR A 87 12.94 10.43 14.18
C THR A 87 12.49 11.86 13.91
N SER A 88 12.52 12.30 12.66
CA SER A 88 11.99 13.61 12.24
C SER A 88 10.50 13.55 11.92
N GLN A 89 9.88 12.39 12.10
CA GLN A 89 8.47 12.11 11.81
C GLN A 89 8.12 12.15 10.32
N GLU A 90 9.12 12.07 9.45
CA GLU A 90 8.89 11.92 8.03
C GLU A 90 8.66 10.45 7.68
N TYR A 91 7.77 10.22 6.73
CA TYR A 91 7.47 8.88 6.24
C TYR A 91 8.38 8.54 5.07
N ALA A 92 8.82 7.30 5.01
CA ALA A 92 9.69 6.81 3.95
C ALA A 92 9.38 5.35 3.65
N LEU A 93 9.73 4.91 2.44
CA LEU A 93 9.70 3.49 2.13
C LEU A 93 10.73 2.76 2.98
N SER A 94 10.35 1.63 3.55
CA SER A 94 11.29 0.70 4.15
C SER A 94 12.08 -0.03 3.05
N ALA A 95 13.06 -0.85 3.43
CA ALA A 95 13.76 -1.70 2.46
C ALA A 95 12.76 -2.61 1.71
N GLU A 96 11.76 -3.16 2.44
CA GLU A 96 10.71 -3.96 1.82
C GLU A 96 9.84 -3.12 0.89
N GLY A 97 9.50 -1.89 1.28
CA GLY A 97 8.73 -0.98 0.44
C GLY A 97 9.48 -0.58 -0.82
N ALA A 98 10.77 -0.32 -0.71
CA ALA A 98 11.61 -0.04 -1.88
C ALA A 98 11.67 -1.25 -2.83
N GLY A 99 11.80 -2.46 -2.27
CA GLY A 99 11.77 -3.69 -3.06
C GLY A 99 10.43 -3.90 -3.76
N LEU A 100 9.33 -3.60 -3.08
CA LEU A 100 8.00 -3.67 -3.67
C LEU A 100 7.87 -2.69 -4.84
N LEU A 101 8.30 -1.46 -4.65
CA LEU A 101 8.22 -0.45 -5.71
C LEU A 101 9.07 -0.85 -6.92
N ALA A 102 10.25 -1.41 -6.69
CA ALA A 102 11.09 -1.94 -7.77
C ALA A 102 10.38 -3.07 -8.52
N ALA A 103 9.67 -3.94 -7.82
CA ALA A 103 8.90 -5.02 -8.44
C ALA A 103 7.72 -4.49 -9.26
N LEU A 104 7.20 -3.31 -8.92
CA LEU A 104 6.10 -2.67 -9.65
C LEU A 104 6.58 -1.81 -10.82
N ALA A 105 7.87 -1.52 -10.92
CA ALA A 105 8.41 -0.64 -11.98
C ALA A 105 8.00 -1.08 -13.40
N PRO A 106 7.99 -2.38 -13.76
CA PRO A 106 7.52 -2.81 -15.07
C PRO A 106 6.08 -2.42 -15.38
N LEU A 107 5.23 -2.23 -14.37
CA LEU A 107 3.85 -1.79 -14.60
C LEU A 107 3.79 -0.38 -15.16
N ASN A 108 4.74 0.48 -14.80
CA ASN A 108 4.79 1.83 -15.35
C ASN A 108 5.01 1.78 -16.86
N ASP A 109 5.93 0.94 -17.32
CA ASP A 109 6.18 0.76 -18.75
C ASP A 109 4.97 0.15 -19.45
N TRP A 110 4.34 -0.83 -18.83
CA TRP A 110 3.13 -1.44 -19.35
C TRP A 110 2.03 -0.39 -19.50
N ALA A 111 1.83 0.44 -18.47
CA ALA A 111 0.81 1.50 -18.49
C ALA A 111 1.07 2.50 -19.61
N ALA A 112 2.33 2.86 -19.84
CA ALA A 112 2.69 3.77 -20.93
C ALA A 112 2.34 3.18 -22.29
N ARG A 113 2.62 1.90 -22.51
CA ARG A 113 2.26 1.20 -23.75
C ARG A 113 0.73 1.10 -23.90
N TRP A 114 0.06 0.75 -22.83
CA TRP A 114 -1.40 0.65 -22.81
C TRP A 114 -2.06 1.98 -23.15
N SER A 115 -1.55 3.06 -22.57
CA SER A 115 -2.05 4.41 -22.83
C SER A 115 -1.98 4.79 -24.30
N ARG A 116 -0.94 4.36 -25.02
CA ARG A 116 -0.79 4.64 -26.45
C ARG A 116 -1.77 3.85 -27.31
N ARG A 117 -2.31 2.74 -26.80
CA ARG A 117 -3.24 1.86 -27.52
C ARG A 117 -4.70 2.06 -27.10
N ALA A 118 -4.93 2.70 -25.94
CA ALA A 118 -6.28 2.93 -25.44
C ALA A 118 -7.01 3.94 -26.35
N PRO A 119 -8.31 3.73 -26.63
CA PRO A 119 -9.10 4.66 -27.42
C PRO A 119 -9.28 6.01 -26.75
#